data_883b3bb695e86976d048c90cbf867821
#
_entry.id   883b3bb695e86976d048c90cbf867821
#
_cell.length_a   1.000
_cell.length_b   1.000
_cell.length_c   1.000
_cell.angle_alpha   90.00
_cell.angle_beta   90.00
_cell.angle_gamma   90.00
#
_symmetry.space_group_name_H-M   'P 1'
#
loop_
_entity.id
_entity.type
_entity.pdbx_description
1 polymer ?
#
loop_
_entity_poly.entity_id
_entity_poly.type
_entity_poly.pdbx_seq_one_letter_code
_entity_poly.pdbx_strand_id
1 'polypeptide(L)'
;MAIHINKNYLVNLAFAVIALSLIILGSRYYNHYVSAYTDVTIDSKVLNETRKIFIRLPSNYDANKTYSLIIKTDGNFNLDKWDESLTMLAKKQGGKQAILVAIPNLFFVSSRNRDLVPPYARQEVNTEARLDDGTQPNGEADKFLQFIEIELLPYLSSKFKLNNNRVLSGFSAGGSFVLYVFHTKTELFNGYFAFSPAPWYDDMTVVSKVDTFLKSNKEAFKQPTYLFLSVGGDEHPLMLEAYNNLEQTFKTNHNNNLLWESIINPNAEHNDNPLLSVADALGGYQRFLNKTP
;
A
#
# COMPACT_ATOMS: atom_id res chain seq x y z
N MET A 1 -54.87 -3.54 4.65
CA MET A 1 -54.07 -3.57 5.90
C MET A 1 -53.17 -2.35 5.90
N ALA A 2 -53.50 -1.26 6.57
CA ALA A 2 -52.69 -0.04 6.58
C ALA A 2 -51.54 -0.24 7.58
N ILE A 3 -50.31 -0.14 7.11
CA ILE A 3 -49.10 -0.21 7.96
C ILE A 3 -49.03 1.11 8.74
N HIS A 4 -49.35 1.07 10.03
CA HIS A 4 -49.17 2.22 10.93
C HIS A 4 -47.67 2.38 11.24
N ILE A 5 -46.97 3.21 10.47
CA ILE A 5 -45.57 3.57 10.76
C ILE A 5 -45.55 4.50 11.96
N ASN A 6 -44.86 4.12 13.02
CA ASN A 6 -44.74 4.91 14.25
C ASN A 6 -44.05 6.26 13.94
N LYS A 7 -44.70 7.36 14.30
CA LYS A 7 -44.19 8.74 14.06
C LYS A 7 -42.79 8.95 14.65
N ASN A 8 -42.49 8.34 15.80
CA ASN A 8 -41.16 8.42 16.42
C ASN A 8 -40.09 7.69 15.59
N TYR A 9 -40.45 6.60 14.90
CA TYR A 9 -39.55 5.91 14.00
C TYR A 9 -39.16 6.78 12.81
N LEU A 10 -40.12 7.48 12.21
CA LEU A 10 -39.83 8.42 11.08
C LEU A 10 -38.99 9.60 11.53
N VAL A 11 -39.20 10.12 12.73
CA VAL A 11 -38.41 11.21 13.31
C VAL A 11 -36.95 10.73 13.55
N ASN A 12 -36.77 9.56 14.16
CA ASN A 12 -35.45 9.01 14.42
C ASN A 12 -34.70 8.69 13.11
N LEU A 13 -35.40 8.18 12.10
CA LEU A 13 -34.83 7.92 10.78
C LEU A 13 -34.38 9.24 10.11
N ALA A 14 -35.21 10.29 10.19
CA ALA A 14 -34.83 11.61 9.66
C ALA A 14 -33.58 12.19 10.35
N PHE A 15 -33.50 12.08 11.69
CA PHE A 15 -32.27 12.48 12.42
C PHE A 15 -31.04 11.68 12.01
N ALA A 16 -31.17 10.37 11.83
CA ALA A 16 -30.06 9.52 11.38
C ALA A 16 -29.57 9.91 9.98
N VAL A 17 -30.50 10.19 9.06
CA VAL A 17 -30.17 10.65 7.69
C VAL A 17 -29.50 12.02 7.71
N ILE A 18 -29.98 12.96 8.53
CA ILE A 18 -29.37 14.28 8.67
C ILE A 18 -27.97 14.17 9.25
N ALA A 19 -27.77 13.37 10.31
CA ALA A 19 -26.46 13.15 10.94
C ALA A 19 -25.47 12.54 9.94
N LEU A 20 -25.88 11.52 9.19
CA LEU A 20 -25.06 10.92 8.14
C LEU A 20 -24.69 11.91 7.04
N SER A 21 -25.64 12.74 6.62
CA SER A 21 -25.40 13.78 5.61
C SER A 21 -24.40 14.82 6.10
N LEU A 22 -24.49 15.24 7.36
CA LEU A 22 -23.53 16.17 7.97
C LEU A 22 -22.12 15.57 8.09
N ILE A 23 -22.02 14.28 8.43
CA ILE A 23 -20.74 13.55 8.46
C ILE A 23 -20.13 13.51 7.06
N ILE A 24 -20.91 13.17 6.04
CA ILE A 24 -20.44 13.12 4.64
C ILE A 24 -19.99 14.50 4.15
N LEU A 25 -20.77 15.56 4.43
CA LEU A 25 -20.44 16.92 4.05
C LEU A 25 -19.19 17.42 4.79
N GLY A 26 -19.07 17.14 6.09
CA GLY A 26 -17.90 17.47 6.90
C GLY A 26 -16.65 16.75 6.41
N SER A 27 -16.76 15.47 6.07
CA SER A 27 -15.67 14.70 5.49
C SER A 27 -15.24 15.24 4.13
N ARG A 28 -16.19 15.60 3.25
CA ARG A 28 -15.88 16.23 1.95
C ARG A 28 -15.20 17.59 2.11
N TYR A 29 -15.68 18.42 3.03
CA TYR A 29 -15.07 19.71 3.35
C TYR A 29 -13.64 19.53 3.85
N TYR A 30 -13.44 18.64 4.82
CA TYR A 30 -12.12 18.32 5.36
C TYR A 30 -11.16 17.85 4.26
N ASN A 31 -11.57 16.88 3.45
CA ASN A 31 -10.73 16.35 2.38
C ASN A 31 -10.39 17.40 1.31
N HIS A 32 -11.28 18.34 1.04
CA HIS A 32 -11.08 19.34 0.00
C HIS A 32 -10.28 20.56 0.47
N TYR A 33 -10.51 21.03 1.70
CA TYR A 33 -9.95 22.31 2.18
C TYR A 33 -8.92 22.17 3.29
N VAL A 34 -8.89 21.05 4.00
CA VAL A 34 -8.04 20.87 5.17
C VAL A 34 -6.99 19.76 4.97
N SER A 35 -7.31 18.77 4.15
CA SER A 35 -6.40 17.64 3.87
C SER A 35 -5.18 18.11 3.06
N ALA A 36 -4.01 17.55 3.37
CA ALA A 36 -2.82 17.66 2.54
C ALA A 36 -2.94 16.94 1.18
N TYR A 37 -4.04 16.23 0.95
CA TYR A 37 -4.29 15.40 -0.23
C TYR A 37 -5.32 16.02 -1.16
N THR A 38 -5.01 16.03 -2.46
CA THR A 38 -5.94 16.36 -3.54
C THR A 38 -6.43 15.06 -4.17
N ASP A 39 -7.72 14.93 -4.42
CA ASP A 39 -8.28 13.78 -5.11
C ASP A 39 -8.35 13.99 -6.63
N VAL A 40 -8.03 12.92 -7.34
CA VAL A 40 -8.09 12.85 -8.82
C VAL A 40 -8.76 11.54 -9.20
N THR A 41 -9.46 11.52 -10.33
CA THR A 41 -10.05 10.31 -10.90
C THR A 41 -9.35 9.93 -12.21
N ILE A 42 -9.16 8.63 -12.41
CA ILE A 42 -8.63 8.02 -13.64
C ILE A 42 -9.64 6.99 -14.11
N ASP A 43 -10.11 7.14 -15.34
CA ASP A 43 -10.92 6.12 -16.00
C ASP A 43 -9.99 5.05 -16.55
N SER A 44 -9.88 3.95 -15.81
CA SER A 44 -9.00 2.83 -16.16
C SER A 44 -9.66 1.92 -17.19
N LYS A 45 -8.99 1.73 -18.30
CA LYS A 45 -9.35 0.72 -19.30
C LYS A 45 -8.94 -0.68 -18.88
N VAL A 46 -7.79 -0.78 -18.19
CA VAL A 46 -7.27 -2.06 -17.69
C VAL A 46 -8.22 -2.67 -16.67
N LEU A 47 -8.71 -1.85 -15.72
CA LEU A 47 -9.60 -2.30 -14.65
C LEU A 47 -11.08 -2.21 -15.04
N ASN A 48 -11.40 -1.53 -16.16
CA ASN A 48 -12.76 -1.25 -16.61
C ASN A 48 -13.62 -0.54 -15.54
N GLU A 49 -13.01 0.41 -14.84
CA GLU A 49 -13.64 1.19 -13.77
C GLU A 49 -12.97 2.56 -13.57
N THR A 50 -13.67 3.49 -12.95
CA THR A 50 -13.10 4.77 -12.52
C THR A 50 -12.40 4.61 -11.20
N ARG A 51 -11.10 4.95 -11.15
CA ARG A 51 -10.28 4.92 -9.93
C ARG A 51 -10.08 6.31 -9.36
N LYS A 52 -10.44 6.47 -8.11
CA LYS A 52 -10.07 7.64 -7.32
C LYS A 52 -8.66 7.42 -6.75
N ILE A 53 -7.84 8.45 -6.82
CA ILE A 53 -6.51 8.48 -6.20
C ILE A 53 -6.35 9.76 -5.39
N PHE A 54 -5.55 9.71 -4.35
CA PHE A 54 -5.18 10.86 -3.55
C PHE A 54 -3.72 11.22 -3.83
N ILE A 55 -3.45 12.49 -4.08
CA ILE A 55 -2.10 12.99 -4.36
C ILE A 55 -1.73 14.00 -3.29
N ARG A 56 -0.61 13.76 -2.61
CA ARG A 56 0.01 14.70 -1.68
C ARG A 56 1.28 15.25 -2.29
N LEU A 57 1.33 16.56 -2.44
CA LEU A 57 2.54 17.28 -2.85
C LEU A 57 3.35 17.71 -1.63
N PRO A 58 4.69 17.81 -1.74
CA PRO A 58 5.50 18.43 -0.70
C PRO A 58 5.05 19.88 -0.42
N SER A 59 5.18 20.34 0.82
CA SER A 59 4.76 21.70 1.22
C SER A 59 5.43 22.83 0.40
N ASN A 60 6.66 22.57 -0.07
CA ASN A 60 7.42 23.50 -0.92
C ASN A 60 7.49 22.97 -2.37
N TYR A 61 6.39 22.41 -2.87
CA TYR A 61 6.33 21.90 -4.24
C TYR A 61 6.62 23.02 -5.25
N ASP A 62 7.51 22.69 -6.19
CA ASP A 62 7.89 23.57 -7.30
C ASP A 62 7.84 22.75 -8.60
N ALA A 63 6.99 23.14 -9.53
CA ALA A 63 6.80 22.41 -10.79
C ALA A 63 8.08 22.32 -11.66
N ASN A 64 9.10 23.13 -11.36
CA ASN A 64 10.39 23.09 -12.05
C ASN A 64 11.35 22.06 -11.46
N LYS A 65 11.10 21.58 -10.24
CA LYS A 65 11.93 20.56 -9.56
C LYS A 65 11.46 19.16 -9.87
N THR A 66 12.39 18.20 -9.70
CA THR A 66 12.14 16.77 -9.90
C THR A 66 11.95 16.10 -8.55
N TYR A 67 10.97 15.20 -8.46
CA TYR A 67 10.57 14.52 -7.22
C TYR A 67 10.64 13.01 -7.33
N SER A 68 10.91 12.34 -6.21
CA SER A 68 10.67 10.92 -6.07
C SER A 68 9.17 10.64 -5.97
N LEU A 69 8.74 9.44 -6.34
CA LEU A 69 7.35 9.02 -6.29
C LEU A 69 7.16 7.91 -5.27
N ILE A 70 6.13 8.02 -4.45
CA ILE A 70 5.68 6.94 -3.58
C ILE A 70 4.26 6.57 -3.98
N ILE A 71 4.03 5.31 -4.34
CA ILE A 71 2.69 4.75 -4.56
C ILE A 71 2.33 3.91 -3.33
N LYS A 72 1.20 4.23 -2.72
CA LYS A 72 0.67 3.55 -1.55
C LYS A 72 -0.67 2.91 -1.87
N THR A 73 -0.78 1.60 -1.68
CA THR A 73 -2.07 0.89 -1.68
C THR A 73 -2.83 1.18 -0.39
N ASP A 74 -4.10 0.81 -0.32
CA ASP A 74 -4.99 1.13 0.79
C ASP A 74 -4.96 2.63 1.15
N GLY A 75 -5.08 3.46 0.11
CA GLY A 75 -4.96 4.91 0.19
C GLY A 75 -6.04 5.63 1.00
N ASN A 76 -6.99 4.90 1.56
CA ASN A 76 -7.98 5.37 2.51
C ASN A 76 -7.58 5.16 3.98
N PHE A 77 -6.39 4.60 4.23
CA PHE A 77 -5.90 4.26 5.56
C PHE A 77 -4.61 5.04 5.90
N ASN A 78 -4.48 5.53 7.15
CA ASN A 78 -3.31 6.20 7.76
C ASN A 78 -2.64 7.33 6.94
N LEU A 79 -3.40 8.08 6.16
CA LEU A 79 -2.87 9.16 5.32
C LEU A 79 -2.24 10.31 6.12
N ASP A 80 -2.79 10.63 7.28
CA ASP A 80 -2.26 11.60 8.24
C ASP A 80 -0.86 11.23 8.73
N LYS A 81 -0.63 9.96 9.05
CA LYS A 81 0.68 9.45 9.47
C LYS A 81 1.73 9.54 8.35
N TRP A 82 1.32 9.29 7.12
CA TRP A 82 2.19 9.48 5.96
C TRP A 82 2.54 10.95 5.73
N ASP A 83 1.55 11.86 5.83
CA ASP A 83 1.78 13.30 5.69
C ASP A 83 2.72 13.82 6.77
N GLU A 84 2.49 13.45 8.03
CA GLU A 84 3.37 13.78 9.15
C GLU A 84 4.81 13.31 8.89
N SER A 85 4.98 12.02 8.56
CA SER A 85 6.30 11.41 8.36
C SER A 85 7.07 12.04 7.19
N LEU A 86 6.41 12.29 6.07
CA LEU A 86 7.01 12.96 4.91
C LEU A 86 7.35 14.42 5.21
N THR A 87 6.51 15.12 5.97
CA THR A 87 6.77 16.50 6.39
C THR A 87 7.97 16.58 7.34
N MET A 88 8.09 15.63 8.28
CA MET A 88 9.23 15.54 9.18
C MET A 88 10.52 15.18 8.42
N LEU A 89 10.45 14.26 7.46
CA LEU A 89 11.59 13.90 6.63
C LEU A 89 12.10 15.09 5.80
N ALA A 90 11.20 15.86 5.20
CA ALA A 90 11.55 17.03 4.40
C ALA A 90 12.23 18.14 5.20
N LYS A 91 11.99 18.22 6.52
CA LYS A 91 12.64 19.19 7.43
C LYS A 91 14.06 18.79 7.82
N LYS A 92 14.43 17.51 7.68
CA LYS A 92 15.81 17.06 7.96
C LYS A 92 16.75 17.57 6.88
N GLN A 93 17.98 17.93 7.28
CA GLN A 93 19.01 18.36 6.32
C GLN A 93 19.29 17.25 5.31
N GLY A 94 19.21 17.60 4.01
CA GLY A 94 19.34 16.62 2.92
C GLY A 94 18.10 15.74 2.71
N GLY A 95 16.99 16.04 3.37
CA GLY A 95 15.72 15.30 3.18
C GLY A 95 15.21 15.44 1.75
N LYS A 96 15.19 14.33 1.01
CA LYS A 96 14.63 14.29 -0.35
C LYS A 96 13.12 14.30 -0.25
N GLN A 97 12.49 15.16 -1.03
CA GLN A 97 11.03 15.28 -1.05
C GLN A 97 10.43 14.28 -2.06
N ALA A 98 9.25 13.77 -1.73
CA ALA A 98 8.52 12.86 -2.59
C ALA A 98 7.07 13.33 -2.77
N ILE A 99 6.52 13.03 -3.95
CA ILE A 99 5.08 13.05 -4.20
C ILE A 99 4.53 11.70 -3.74
N LEU A 100 3.52 11.73 -2.88
CA LEU A 100 2.81 10.53 -2.46
C LEU A 100 1.49 10.40 -3.24
N VAL A 101 1.30 9.25 -3.85
CA VAL A 101 0.09 8.86 -4.55
C VAL A 101 -0.53 7.68 -3.82
N ALA A 102 -1.67 7.90 -3.19
CA ALA A 102 -2.37 6.88 -2.43
C ALA A 102 -3.59 6.40 -3.21
N ILE A 103 -3.66 5.09 -3.45
CA ILE A 103 -4.75 4.45 -4.19
C ILE A 103 -5.71 3.82 -3.18
N PRO A 104 -6.93 4.35 -3.00
CA PRO A 104 -7.91 3.75 -2.11
C PRO A 104 -8.31 2.35 -2.57
N ASN A 105 -8.18 1.38 -1.66
CA ASN A 105 -8.74 0.06 -1.80
C ASN A 105 -9.69 -0.13 -0.61
N LEU A 106 -10.99 -0.13 -0.84
CA LEU A 106 -11.97 -0.16 0.24
C LEU A 106 -12.00 -1.53 0.91
N PHE A 107 -11.80 -1.58 2.23
CA PHE A 107 -11.73 -2.82 3.02
C PHE A 107 -13.00 -3.70 2.96
N PHE A 108 -14.14 -3.10 2.65
CA PHE A 108 -15.44 -3.78 2.64
C PHE A 108 -15.92 -4.18 1.24
N VAL A 109 -15.07 -4.03 0.23
CA VAL A 109 -15.45 -4.30 -1.17
C VAL A 109 -14.55 -5.39 -1.72
N SER A 110 -15.12 -6.33 -2.43
CA SER A 110 -14.41 -7.41 -3.11
C SER A 110 -13.26 -6.91 -4.00
N SER A 111 -13.35 -5.67 -4.50
CA SER A 111 -12.29 -5.05 -5.31
C SER A 111 -10.94 -4.92 -4.60
N ARG A 112 -10.89 -4.80 -3.27
CA ARG A 112 -9.61 -4.75 -2.54
C ARG A 112 -8.85 -6.07 -2.67
N ASN A 113 -9.52 -7.18 -2.43
CA ASN A 113 -8.89 -8.50 -2.54
C ASN A 113 -8.55 -8.81 -4.01
N ARG A 114 -9.44 -8.50 -4.95
CA ARG A 114 -9.17 -8.58 -6.37
C ARG A 114 -7.85 -7.89 -6.73
N ASP A 115 -7.68 -6.63 -6.31
CA ASP A 115 -6.53 -5.80 -6.69
C ASP A 115 -5.23 -6.20 -6.01
N LEU A 116 -5.28 -6.69 -4.77
CA LEU A 116 -4.08 -6.86 -3.95
C LEU A 116 -3.66 -8.32 -3.77
N VAL A 117 -4.54 -9.27 -4.09
CA VAL A 117 -4.23 -10.69 -3.99
C VAL A 117 -3.59 -11.18 -5.29
N PRO A 118 -2.40 -11.81 -5.23
CA PRO A 118 -1.75 -12.36 -6.41
C PRO A 118 -2.61 -13.39 -7.14
N PRO A 119 -2.52 -13.50 -8.48
CA PRO A 119 -3.39 -14.38 -9.27
C PRO A 119 -3.16 -15.88 -9.00
N TYR A 120 -2.05 -16.24 -8.37
CA TYR A 120 -1.74 -17.62 -7.97
C TYR A 120 -2.23 -17.95 -6.56
N ALA A 121 -2.77 -16.99 -5.80
CA ALA A 121 -3.25 -17.25 -4.45
C ALA A 121 -4.47 -18.17 -4.48
N ARG A 122 -4.42 -19.19 -3.63
CA ARG A 122 -5.52 -20.14 -3.43
C ARG A 122 -6.47 -19.60 -2.37
N GLN A 123 -7.76 -19.74 -2.60
CA GLN A 123 -8.78 -19.26 -1.67
C GLN A 123 -8.92 -20.14 -0.41
N GLU A 124 -8.43 -21.40 -0.46
CA GLU A 124 -8.72 -22.47 0.50
C GLU A 124 -7.63 -22.67 1.57
N VAL A 125 -6.74 -21.73 1.78
CA VAL A 125 -5.49 -22.04 2.48
C VAL A 125 -5.57 -21.93 3.98
N ASN A 126 -6.64 -21.41 4.56
CA ASN A 126 -6.74 -21.38 6.00
C ASN A 126 -7.89 -22.22 6.51
N THR A 127 -7.57 -23.14 7.43
CA THR A 127 -8.51 -23.97 8.19
C THR A 127 -9.48 -23.17 9.08
N GLU A 128 -9.17 -21.89 9.36
CA GLU A 128 -10.13 -20.93 9.90
C GLU A 128 -10.98 -20.39 8.75
N ALA A 129 -11.94 -21.21 8.36
CA ALA A 129 -13.03 -20.98 7.45
C ALA A 129 -13.17 -19.52 6.96
N ARG A 130 -12.42 -19.12 5.92
CA ARG A 130 -13.04 -18.23 4.95
C ARG A 130 -14.17 -19.05 4.36
N LEU A 131 -15.38 -18.69 4.71
CA LEU A 131 -16.56 -19.19 4.04
C LEU A 131 -16.34 -18.88 2.55
N ASP A 132 -15.98 -19.90 1.78
CA ASP A 132 -16.04 -19.80 0.32
C ASP A 132 -17.53 -19.78 -0.02
N ASP A 133 -18.08 -18.57 -0.04
CA ASP A 133 -19.44 -18.32 -0.49
C ASP A 133 -19.52 -18.23 -2.02
N GLY A 134 -18.42 -18.55 -2.72
CA GLY A 134 -18.31 -18.46 -4.18
C GLY A 134 -18.32 -17.01 -4.70
N THR A 135 -18.31 -16.00 -3.83
CA THR A 135 -18.42 -14.58 -4.20
C THR A 135 -17.09 -13.85 -4.16
N GLN A 136 -16.03 -14.48 -3.63
CA GLN A 136 -14.70 -13.86 -3.56
C GLN A 136 -14.06 -13.90 -4.96
N PRO A 137 -13.72 -12.75 -5.55
CA PRO A 137 -13.03 -12.74 -6.82
C PRO A 137 -11.65 -13.37 -6.65
N ASN A 138 -11.21 -14.11 -7.66
CA ASN A 138 -9.82 -14.51 -7.80
C ASN A 138 -8.94 -13.27 -7.73
N GLY A 139 -7.74 -13.39 -7.14
CA GLY A 139 -6.78 -12.30 -7.14
C GLY A 139 -6.43 -11.89 -8.58
N GLU A 140 -6.48 -10.60 -8.86
CA GLU A 140 -6.11 -9.99 -10.14
C GLU A 140 -5.04 -8.90 -9.93
N ALA A 141 -4.11 -9.15 -9.01
CA ALA A 141 -3.01 -8.22 -8.73
C ALA A 141 -2.16 -7.92 -9.97
N ASP A 142 -2.11 -8.82 -10.93
CA ASP A 142 -1.49 -8.61 -12.24
C ASP A 142 -2.18 -7.50 -13.04
N LYS A 143 -3.51 -7.45 -13.06
CA LYS A 143 -4.27 -6.36 -13.69
C LYS A 143 -4.09 -5.04 -12.94
N PHE A 144 -4.09 -5.09 -11.60
CA PHE A 144 -3.85 -3.89 -10.81
C PHE A 144 -2.42 -3.35 -11.01
N LEU A 145 -1.43 -4.23 -11.10
CA LEU A 145 -0.06 -3.87 -11.47
C LEU A 145 0.00 -3.28 -12.89
N GLN A 146 -0.71 -3.87 -13.84
CA GLN A 146 -0.81 -3.35 -15.20
C GLN A 146 -1.43 -1.93 -15.22
N PHE A 147 -2.49 -1.68 -14.45
CA PHE A 147 -3.05 -0.33 -14.29
C PHE A 147 -1.99 0.65 -13.77
N ILE A 148 -1.21 0.27 -12.76
CA ILE A 148 -0.13 1.11 -12.22
C ILE A 148 0.92 1.38 -13.31
N GLU A 149 1.35 0.35 -14.04
CA GLU A 149 2.43 0.43 -15.02
C GLU A 149 2.07 1.27 -16.25
N ILE A 150 0.91 1.01 -16.86
CA ILE A 150 0.60 1.56 -18.19
C ILE A 150 -0.42 2.70 -18.19
N GLU A 151 -1.11 2.95 -17.07
CA GLU A 151 -2.07 4.05 -16.96
C GLU A 151 -1.64 5.07 -15.88
N LEU A 152 -1.44 4.65 -14.63
CA LEU A 152 -1.14 5.55 -13.52
C LEU A 152 0.23 6.22 -13.64
N LEU A 153 1.32 5.45 -13.86
CA LEU A 153 2.66 6.00 -13.97
C LEU A 153 2.81 6.97 -15.16
N PRO A 154 2.29 6.69 -16.38
CA PRO A 154 2.27 7.66 -17.47
C PRO A 154 1.45 8.91 -17.15
N TYR A 155 0.27 8.77 -16.53
CA TYR A 155 -0.54 9.90 -16.08
C TYR A 155 0.26 10.80 -15.12
N LEU A 156 0.89 10.24 -14.09
CA LEU A 156 1.68 11.00 -13.13
C LEU A 156 2.89 11.68 -13.78
N SER A 157 3.58 11.00 -14.70
CA SER A 157 4.72 11.55 -15.44
C SER A 157 4.32 12.69 -16.38
N SER A 158 3.06 12.73 -16.85
CA SER A 158 2.53 13.85 -17.63
C SER A 158 2.20 15.09 -16.77
N LYS A 159 2.01 14.92 -15.46
CA LYS A 159 1.62 15.97 -14.53
C LYS A 159 2.79 16.51 -13.70
N PHE A 160 3.78 15.66 -13.41
CA PHE A 160 4.86 15.98 -12.48
C PHE A 160 6.22 15.61 -13.08
N LYS A 161 7.25 16.38 -12.77
CA LYS A 161 8.63 16.01 -13.06
C LYS A 161 9.09 14.97 -12.04
N LEU A 162 9.12 13.71 -12.45
CA LEU A 162 9.52 12.59 -11.61
C LEU A 162 10.90 12.08 -11.99
N ASN A 163 11.69 11.67 -10.99
CA ASN A 163 12.92 10.92 -11.19
C ASN A 163 12.65 9.40 -11.15
N ASN A 164 13.72 8.60 -11.25
CA ASN A 164 13.61 7.14 -11.24
C ASN A 164 13.43 6.54 -9.84
N ASN A 165 13.46 7.36 -8.79
CA ASN A 165 13.24 6.89 -7.42
C ASN A 165 11.74 6.70 -7.16
N ARG A 166 11.31 5.45 -7.22
CA ARG A 166 9.91 5.05 -7.06
C ARG A 166 9.77 4.03 -5.96
N VAL A 167 8.87 4.29 -5.03
CA VAL A 167 8.53 3.39 -3.93
C VAL A 167 7.12 2.83 -4.14
N LEU A 168 6.97 1.53 -3.91
CA LEU A 168 5.67 0.87 -3.73
C LEU A 168 5.50 0.51 -2.26
N SER A 169 4.38 0.88 -1.66
CA SER A 169 4.08 0.61 -0.27
C SER A 169 2.72 -0.05 -0.11
N GLY A 170 2.63 -1.02 0.79
CA GLY A 170 1.40 -1.71 1.10
C GLY A 170 1.38 -2.33 2.49
N PHE A 171 0.17 -2.54 2.99
CA PHE A 171 -0.13 -3.11 4.29
C PHE A 171 -1.02 -4.35 4.15
N SER A 172 -0.77 -5.40 4.94
CA SER A 172 -1.57 -6.63 4.94
C SER A 172 -1.59 -7.27 3.54
N ALA A 173 -2.75 -7.43 2.91
CA ALA A 173 -2.84 -7.86 1.51
C ALA A 173 -2.05 -6.93 0.58
N GLY A 174 -2.02 -5.61 0.86
CA GLY A 174 -1.16 -4.66 0.15
C GLY A 174 0.32 -4.94 0.34
N GLY A 175 0.75 -5.43 1.51
CA GLY A 175 2.12 -5.89 1.75
C GLY A 175 2.47 -7.11 0.91
N SER A 176 1.53 -8.06 0.75
CA SER A 176 1.69 -9.20 -0.17
C SER A 176 1.74 -8.75 -1.63
N PHE A 177 0.95 -7.75 -2.01
CA PHE A 177 1.05 -7.12 -3.33
C PHE A 177 2.43 -6.49 -3.57
N VAL A 178 3.00 -5.80 -2.58
CA VAL A 178 4.37 -5.27 -2.68
C VAL A 178 5.37 -6.38 -2.97
N LEU A 179 5.28 -7.50 -2.25
CA LEU A 179 6.16 -8.67 -2.47
C LEU A 179 5.90 -9.34 -3.84
N TYR A 180 4.65 -9.36 -4.29
CA TYR A 180 4.29 -9.83 -5.63
C TYR A 180 4.98 -8.99 -6.71
N VAL A 181 4.89 -7.67 -6.63
CA VAL A 181 5.57 -6.75 -7.59
C VAL A 181 7.07 -6.88 -7.49
N PHE A 182 7.63 -7.01 -6.27
CA PHE A 182 9.05 -7.18 -6.03
C PHE A 182 9.65 -8.37 -6.80
N HIS A 183 8.96 -9.50 -6.91
CA HIS A 183 9.50 -10.66 -7.61
C HIS A 183 9.06 -10.78 -9.08
N THR A 184 8.06 -9.99 -9.53
CA THR A 184 7.54 -10.08 -10.90
C THR A 184 7.97 -8.90 -11.79
N LYS A 185 8.14 -7.71 -11.23
CA LYS A 185 8.43 -6.46 -11.95
C LYS A 185 9.37 -5.55 -11.14
N THR A 186 10.52 -6.10 -10.73
CA THR A 186 11.54 -5.38 -9.93
C THR A 186 12.02 -4.08 -10.54
N GLU A 187 11.95 -3.93 -11.86
CA GLU A 187 12.42 -2.74 -12.58
C GLU A 187 11.49 -1.53 -12.44
N LEU A 188 10.23 -1.71 -12.00
CA LEU A 188 9.28 -0.60 -11.89
C LEU A 188 9.56 0.31 -10.69
N PHE A 189 10.13 -0.25 -9.63
CA PHE A 189 10.39 0.45 -8.38
C PHE A 189 11.80 0.15 -7.90
N ASN A 190 12.38 1.09 -7.17
CA ASN A 190 13.64 0.87 -6.46
C ASN A 190 13.49 0.95 -4.93
N GLY A 191 12.24 1.08 -4.45
CA GLY A 191 11.85 1.02 -3.04
C GLY A 191 10.60 0.19 -2.86
N TYR A 192 10.59 -0.70 -1.86
CA TYR A 192 9.49 -1.59 -1.52
C TYR A 192 9.25 -1.57 -0.03
N PHE A 193 8.06 -1.17 0.41
CA PHE A 193 7.69 -1.15 1.82
C PHE A 193 6.53 -2.11 2.06
N ALA A 194 6.82 -3.26 2.66
CA ALA A 194 5.85 -4.29 2.98
C ALA A 194 5.58 -4.31 4.49
N PHE A 195 4.47 -3.71 4.90
CA PHE A 195 4.04 -3.67 6.30
C PHE A 195 3.09 -4.83 6.58
N SER A 196 3.42 -5.66 7.56
CA SER A 196 2.62 -6.83 7.95
C SER A 196 2.07 -7.60 6.74
N PRO A 197 2.91 -8.03 5.79
CA PRO A 197 2.41 -8.77 4.63
C PRO A 197 1.66 -10.01 5.10
N ALA A 198 0.50 -10.26 4.49
CA ALA A 198 -0.42 -11.35 4.87
C ALA A 198 -0.42 -12.50 3.84
N PRO A 199 0.65 -13.29 3.72
CA PRO A 199 0.75 -14.36 2.73
C PRO A 199 0.04 -15.65 3.16
N TRP A 200 -0.49 -15.69 4.38
CA TRP A 200 -1.11 -16.89 4.95
C TRP A 200 -2.34 -17.38 4.17
N TYR A 201 -3.04 -16.51 3.45
CA TYR A 201 -4.20 -16.89 2.64
C TYR A 201 -3.84 -17.56 1.31
N ASP A 202 -2.55 -17.61 0.95
CA ASP A 202 -2.04 -18.30 -0.24
C ASP A 202 -0.98 -19.36 0.10
N ASP A 203 -1.02 -19.90 1.33
CA ASP A 203 -0.11 -20.91 1.84
C ASP A 203 1.36 -20.49 1.76
N MET A 204 1.61 -19.23 2.12
CA MET A 204 2.95 -18.64 2.04
C MET A 204 3.54 -18.65 0.61
N THR A 205 2.68 -18.76 -0.43
CA THR A 205 3.16 -18.87 -1.81
C THR A 205 3.99 -17.67 -2.23
N VAL A 206 3.59 -16.44 -1.83
CA VAL A 206 4.38 -15.24 -2.13
C VAL A 206 5.77 -15.29 -1.50
N VAL A 207 5.92 -15.86 -0.30
CA VAL A 207 7.21 -16.08 0.36
C VAL A 207 8.09 -17.02 -0.46
N SER A 208 7.53 -18.16 -0.87
CA SER A 208 8.21 -19.15 -1.72
C SER A 208 8.61 -18.58 -3.08
N LYS A 209 7.77 -17.70 -3.66
CA LYS A 209 8.08 -17.01 -4.92
C LYS A 209 9.24 -16.02 -4.77
N VAL A 210 9.26 -15.25 -3.68
CA VAL A 210 10.39 -14.34 -3.36
C VAL A 210 11.68 -15.14 -3.17
N ASP A 211 11.65 -16.24 -2.44
CA ASP A 211 12.82 -17.13 -2.24
C ASP A 211 13.33 -17.68 -3.57
N THR A 212 12.45 -18.21 -4.40
CA THR A 212 12.79 -18.73 -5.74
C THR A 212 13.40 -17.62 -6.63
N PHE A 213 12.81 -16.43 -6.61
CA PHE A 213 13.28 -15.29 -7.37
C PHE A 213 14.71 -14.90 -6.97
N LEU A 214 14.99 -14.78 -5.68
CA LEU A 214 16.31 -14.41 -5.18
C LEU A 214 17.38 -15.47 -5.46
N LYS A 215 16.99 -16.76 -5.42
CA LYS A 215 17.90 -17.90 -5.73
C LYS A 215 18.25 -17.98 -7.22
N SER A 216 17.25 -17.80 -8.08
CA SER A 216 17.39 -18.04 -9.52
C SER A 216 17.93 -16.83 -10.30
N ASN A 217 17.81 -15.61 -9.77
CA ASN A 217 18.14 -14.39 -10.48
C ASN A 217 19.16 -13.54 -9.72
N LYS A 218 20.43 -13.97 -9.69
CA LYS A 218 21.50 -13.18 -9.05
C LYS A 218 21.68 -11.79 -9.67
N GLU A 219 21.30 -11.60 -10.92
CA GLU A 219 21.35 -10.32 -11.67
C GLU A 219 19.96 -9.65 -11.81
N ALA A 220 18.99 -10.07 -11.01
CA ALA A 220 17.61 -9.56 -11.10
C ALA A 220 17.50 -8.05 -10.87
N PHE A 221 18.35 -7.51 -10.01
CA PHE A 221 18.34 -6.08 -9.68
C PHE A 221 19.27 -5.33 -10.62
N LYS A 222 18.73 -4.80 -11.71
CA LYS A 222 19.46 -3.96 -12.68
C LYS A 222 19.85 -2.60 -12.11
N GLN A 223 19.24 -2.20 -11.00
CA GLN A 223 19.51 -0.97 -10.26
C GLN A 223 19.54 -1.28 -8.76
N PRO A 224 20.26 -0.47 -7.96
CA PRO A 224 20.17 -0.57 -6.52
C PRO A 224 18.71 -0.49 -6.05
N THR A 225 18.32 -1.43 -5.19
CA THR A 225 16.94 -1.60 -4.72
C THR A 225 16.92 -1.66 -3.19
N TYR A 226 15.91 -1.05 -2.59
CA TYR A 226 15.67 -1.05 -1.16
C TYR A 226 14.37 -1.76 -0.82
N LEU A 227 14.39 -2.61 0.20
CA LEU A 227 13.21 -3.26 0.72
C LEU A 227 13.13 -3.05 2.24
N PHE A 228 11.96 -2.66 2.72
CA PHE A 228 11.62 -2.57 4.14
C PHE A 228 10.50 -3.54 4.48
N LEU A 229 10.72 -4.35 5.50
CA LEU A 229 9.76 -5.33 6.01
C LEU A 229 9.44 -5.03 7.47
N SER A 230 8.18 -5.05 7.87
CA SER A 230 7.81 -4.94 9.29
C SER A 230 6.63 -5.82 9.68
N VAL A 231 6.56 -6.12 10.98
CA VAL A 231 5.43 -6.83 11.59
C VAL A 231 5.25 -6.32 13.03
N GLY A 232 4.02 -6.36 13.54
CA GLY A 232 3.73 -6.14 14.96
C GLY A 232 4.04 -7.39 15.78
N GLY A 233 4.59 -7.20 16.99
CA GLY A 233 4.97 -8.32 17.88
C GLY A 233 3.77 -9.11 18.42
N ASP A 234 2.59 -8.48 18.48
CA ASP A 234 1.34 -9.08 18.98
C ASP A 234 0.39 -9.48 17.83
N GLU A 235 0.91 -9.58 16.61
CA GLU A 235 0.12 -10.06 15.48
C GLU A 235 -0.13 -11.58 15.54
N HIS A 236 -1.07 -12.03 14.71
CA HIS A 236 -1.40 -13.46 14.59
C HIS A 236 -0.14 -14.30 14.30
N PRO A 237 0.02 -15.51 14.89
CA PRO A 237 1.20 -16.35 14.71
C PRO A 237 1.60 -16.61 13.26
N LEU A 238 0.62 -16.76 12.34
CA LEU A 238 0.89 -16.92 10.90
C LEU A 238 1.52 -15.68 10.25
N MET A 239 1.25 -14.48 10.78
CA MET A 239 1.89 -13.25 10.31
C MET A 239 3.36 -13.20 10.75
N LEU A 240 3.63 -13.58 12.00
CA LEU A 240 4.98 -13.70 12.54
C LEU A 240 5.78 -14.78 11.82
N GLU A 241 5.16 -15.93 11.53
CA GLU A 241 5.78 -16.99 10.73
C GLU A 241 6.16 -16.50 9.33
N ALA A 242 5.24 -15.82 8.64
CA ALA A 242 5.50 -15.27 7.32
C ALA A 242 6.65 -14.25 7.34
N TYR A 243 6.66 -13.37 8.34
CA TYR A 243 7.74 -12.40 8.54
C TYR A 243 9.08 -13.11 8.76
N ASN A 244 9.14 -14.11 9.65
CA ASN A 244 10.36 -14.87 9.94
C ASN A 244 10.88 -15.60 8.70
N ASN A 245 9.98 -16.20 7.90
CA ASN A 245 10.34 -16.88 6.67
C ASN A 245 10.90 -15.91 5.62
N LEU A 246 10.30 -14.73 5.45
CA LEU A 246 10.82 -13.68 4.59
C LEU A 246 12.18 -13.17 5.06
N GLU A 247 12.32 -12.88 6.35
CA GLU A 247 13.58 -12.42 6.93
C GLU A 247 14.70 -13.45 6.70
N GLN A 248 14.40 -14.74 6.92
CA GLN A 248 15.34 -15.82 6.64
C GLN A 248 15.68 -15.90 5.14
N THR A 249 14.69 -15.72 4.27
CA THR A 249 14.90 -15.69 2.81
C THR A 249 15.87 -14.58 2.42
N PHE A 250 15.71 -13.37 2.93
CA PHE A 250 16.62 -12.26 2.65
C PHE A 250 18.01 -12.45 3.27
N LYS A 251 18.11 -13.04 4.45
CA LYS A 251 19.41 -13.36 5.10
C LYS A 251 20.22 -14.39 4.31
N THR A 252 19.55 -15.38 3.74
CA THR A 252 20.23 -16.49 3.02
C THR A 252 20.55 -16.17 1.57
N ASN A 253 19.82 -15.26 0.95
CA ASN A 253 19.97 -14.90 -0.47
C ASN A 253 20.55 -13.50 -0.63
N HIS A 254 21.84 -13.38 -0.32
CA HIS A 254 22.53 -12.09 -0.45
C HIS A 254 22.62 -11.62 -1.91
N ASN A 255 22.29 -10.35 -2.14
CA ASN A 255 22.44 -9.67 -3.43
C ASN A 255 23.02 -8.26 -3.21
N ASN A 256 24.10 -7.93 -3.93
CA ASN A 256 24.81 -6.66 -3.77
C ASN A 256 23.96 -5.43 -4.15
N ASN A 257 22.97 -5.60 -5.02
CA ASN A 257 22.07 -4.53 -5.45
C ASN A 257 20.78 -4.45 -4.59
N LEU A 258 20.63 -5.33 -3.59
CA LEU A 258 19.49 -5.30 -2.67
C LEU A 258 19.95 -4.93 -1.27
N LEU A 259 19.59 -3.74 -0.81
CA LEU A 259 19.61 -3.38 0.61
C LEU A 259 18.22 -3.64 1.20
N TRP A 260 18.17 -4.36 2.31
CA TRP A 260 16.91 -4.58 3.02
C TRP A 260 17.06 -4.32 4.52
N GLU A 261 15.99 -3.85 5.12
CA GLU A 261 15.87 -3.62 6.55
C GLU A 261 14.57 -4.24 7.04
N SER A 262 14.57 -4.77 8.25
CA SER A 262 13.36 -5.35 8.86
C SER A 262 13.22 -4.92 10.32
N ILE A 263 11.96 -4.85 10.80
CA ILE A 263 11.65 -4.50 12.18
C ILE A 263 10.43 -5.28 12.68
N ILE A 264 10.51 -5.72 13.93
CA ILE A 264 9.35 -6.14 14.71
C ILE A 264 9.02 -5.01 15.67
N ASN A 265 7.80 -4.46 15.60
CA ASN A 265 7.33 -3.45 16.55
C ASN A 265 6.78 -4.14 17.80
N PRO A 266 7.47 -4.09 18.96
CA PRO A 266 6.99 -4.78 20.16
C PRO A 266 5.62 -4.23 20.60
N ASN A 267 4.75 -5.12 21.09
CA ASN A 267 3.40 -4.79 21.59
C ASN A 267 2.50 -4.07 20.56
N ALA A 268 2.78 -4.22 19.28
CA ALA A 268 1.95 -3.69 18.21
C ALA A 268 1.07 -4.78 17.63
N GLU A 269 -0.21 -4.51 17.52
CA GLU A 269 -1.16 -5.30 16.76
C GLU A 269 -1.07 -5.01 15.26
N HIS A 270 -1.80 -5.78 14.46
CA HIS A 270 -1.79 -5.70 13.00
C HIS A 270 -1.99 -4.27 12.45
N ASN A 271 -2.99 -3.54 12.97
CA ASN A 271 -3.29 -2.18 12.51
C ASN A 271 -2.32 -1.11 13.05
N ASP A 272 -1.59 -1.39 14.12
CA ASP A 272 -0.65 -0.46 14.72
C ASP A 272 0.70 -0.47 13.99
N ASN A 273 1.12 -1.64 13.52
CA ASN A 273 2.42 -1.82 12.88
C ASN A 273 2.70 -0.83 11.74
N PRO A 274 1.80 -0.60 10.76
CA PRO A 274 2.09 0.36 9.69
C PRO A 274 2.19 1.80 10.19
N LEU A 275 1.48 2.17 11.27
CA LEU A 275 1.55 3.49 11.87
C LEU A 275 2.93 3.76 12.50
N LEU A 276 3.50 2.74 13.12
CA LEU A 276 4.83 2.80 13.74
C LEU A 276 5.95 2.73 12.71
N SER A 277 5.77 1.97 11.63
CA SER A 277 6.82 1.61 10.67
C SER A 277 7.05 2.65 9.56
N VAL A 278 6.08 3.52 9.24
CA VAL A 278 6.18 4.47 8.11
C VAL A 278 7.43 5.35 8.20
N ALA A 279 7.72 5.89 9.39
CA ALA A 279 8.85 6.80 9.58
C ALA A 279 10.20 6.07 9.41
N ASP A 280 10.29 4.82 9.87
CA ASP A 280 11.51 4.00 9.75
C ASP A 280 11.75 3.58 8.29
N ALA A 281 10.71 3.15 7.58
CA ALA A 281 10.79 2.82 6.16
C ALA A 281 11.26 4.01 5.30
N LEU A 282 10.67 5.19 5.53
CA LEU A 282 11.07 6.42 4.85
C LEU A 282 12.49 6.83 5.20
N GLY A 283 12.88 6.72 6.46
CA GLY A 283 14.23 7.02 6.94
C GLY A 283 15.27 6.08 6.36
N GLY A 284 15.00 4.79 6.29
CA GLY A 284 15.85 3.78 5.66
C GLY A 284 16.03 4.02 4.17
N TYR A 285 14.94 4.27 3.46
CA TYR A 285 15.01 4.60 2.03
C TYR A 285 15.78 5.90 1.77
N GLN A 286 15.65 6.92 2.62
CA GLN A 286 16.46 8.14 2.52
C GLN A 286 17.96 7.85 2.71
N ARG A 287 18.33 7.00 3.67
CA ARG A 287 19.72 6.57 3.87
C ARG A 287 20.25 5.81 2.65
N PHE A 288 19.43 4.94 2.08
CA PHE A 288 19.71 4.22 0.84
C PHE A 288 19.99 5.20 -0.31
N LEU A 289 19.12 6.16 -0.58
CA LEU A 289 19.28 7.16 -1.65
C LEU A 289 20.51 8.06 -1.47
N ASN A 290 20.97 8.26 -0.24
CA ASN A 290 22.16 9.06 0.03
C ASN A 290 23.47 8.27 -0.17
N LYS A 291 23.41 6.95 -0.16
CA LYS A 291 24.57 6.05 -0.40
C LYS A 291 24.66 5.58 -1.85
N THR A 292 23.56 5.70 -2.59
CA THR A 292 23.50 5.29 -4.01
C THR A 292 23.82 6.52 -4.87
N PRO A 293 24.81 6.45 -5.77
CA PRO A 293 25.23 7.58 -6.59
C PRO A 293 24.16 8.05 -7.59
#